data_f6131a7bd43d97140657e0d593c2fac4
#
_entry.id   f6131a7bd43d97140657e0d593c2fac4
#
_cell.length_a   1.000
_cell.length_b   1.000
_cell.length_c   1.000
_cell.angle_alpha   90.00
_cell.angle_beta   90.00
_cell.angle_gamma   90.00
#
_symmetry.space_group_name_H-M   'P 1'
#
loop_
_entity.id
_entity.type
_entity.pdbx_description
1 polymer ?
#
loop_
_entity_poly.entity_id
_entity_poly.type
_entity_poly.pdbx_seq_one_letter_code
_entity_poly.pdbx_strand_id
1 'polypeptide(L)'
;LREGVDLSMKLWPQQADNPNRSSQEGAWISAVNGVCGDHLESTGNALAIDMHFSTPEAILDLDAIAAAIPDASPHLVVFVHGLCLSPFSWRRRGARSVGDTLRESRGMTPVYLGYNTGRHISTNGRDLSEQLSSLCEAWPVPVESLSLVGHSMGGLVIRSACWYGEADGAPWLAPLRRVACQGTPHHGAALEKAGSLFDRAMQAVQYVDPLLLGKHRSVGIKDLRHGNLLDEDWAQAGEGD
;
A
#
# COMPACT_ATOMS: atom_id res chain seq x y z
N LEU A 1 3.02 14.00 26.38
CA LEU A 1 3.07 14.20 24.91
C LEU A 1 2.39 13.05 24.15
N ARG A 2 2.65 11.76 24.51
CA ARG A 2 1.96 10.60 23.91
C ARG A 2 0.44 10.63 24.14
N GLU A 3 -0.01 10.97 25.34
CA GLU A 3 -1.44 11.03 25.68
C GLU A 3 -2.20 12.15 24.94
N GLY A 4 -1.55 13.29 24.64
CA GLY A 4 -2.16 14.39 23.90
C GLY A 4 -2.42 14.09 22.43
N VAL A 5 -1.57 13.28 21.81
CA VAL A 5 -1.71 12.81 20.42
C VAL A 5 -2.82 11.80 20.30
N ASP A 6 -2.85 10.82 21.20
CA ASP A 6 -3.91 9.82 21.24
C ASP A 6 -5.29 10.46 21.47
N LEU A 7 -5.36 11.54 22.25
CA LEU A 7 -6.63 12.25 22.51
C LEU A 7 -7.09 13.07 21.30
N SER A 8 -6.19 13.77 20.62
CA SER A 8 -6.53 14.55 19.42
C SER A 8 -6.90 13.66 18.24
N MET A 9 -6.28 12.47 18.12
CA MET A 9 -6.61 11.48 17.08
C MET A 9 -7.91 10.71 17.37
N LYS A 10 -8.28 10.51 18.65
CA LYS A 10 -9.56 9.89 19.04
C LYS A 10 -10.79 10.78 18.75
N LEU A 11 -10.60 12.08 18.59
CA LEU A 11 -11.66 13.04 18.28
C LEU A 11 -11.92 13.22 16.78
N TRP A 12 -11.10 12.58 15.92
CA TRP A 12 -11.28 12.62 14.46
C TRP A 12 -12.36 11.61 14.02
N PRO A 13 -13.21 11.94 13.02
CA PRO A 13 -14.30 11.06 12.60
C PRO A 13 -13.81 9.67 12.22
N GLN A 14 -14.45 8.66 12.79
CA GLN A 14 -14.13 7.25 12.67
C GLN A 14 -14.20 6.76 11.22
N GLN A 15 -13.27 5.87 10.87
CA GLN A 15 -13.08 5.09 9.65
C GLN A 15 -12.09 5.70 8.65
N ALA A 16 -10.87 5.15 8.65
CA ALA A 16 -9.84 5.40 7.64
C ALA A 16 -10.34 5.04 6.22
N ASP A 17 -11.25 4.09 6.12
CA ASP A 17 -11.72 3.46 4.87
C ASP A 17 -13.06 4.02 4.34
N ASN A 18 -13.38 5.28 4.63
CA ASN A 18 -14.60 5.90 4.11
C ASN A 18 -14.44 6.26 2.61
N PRO A 19 -15.17 5.62 1.68
CA PRO A 19 -15.06 5.86 0.24
C PRO A 19 -15.49 7.27 -0.18
N ASN A 20 -16.22 8.00 0.68
CA ASN A 20 -16.68 9.36 0.43
C ASN A 20 -15.69 10.44 0.86
N ARG A 21 -14.49 10.08 1.34
CA ARG A 21 -13.48 11.06 1.72
C ARG A 21 -12.95 11.81 0.50
N SER A 22 -12.69 13.10 0.69
CA SER A 22 -12.00 13.88 -0.32
C SER A 22 -10.61 13.28 -0.59
N SER A 23 -10.12 13.41 -1.83
CA SER A 23 -8.76 12.95 -2.19
C SER A 23 -7.66 13.56 -1.31
N GLN A 24 -7.92 14.69 -0.65
CA GLN A 24 -7.01 15.36 0.27
C GLN A 24 -6.97 14.68 1.65
N GLU A 25 -8.13 14.29 2.19
CA GLU A 25 -8.19 13.54 3.45
C GLU A 25 -7.54 12.16 3.32
N GLY A 26 -7.80 11.43 2.23
CA GLY A 26 -7.17 10.17 1.95
C GLY A 26 -5.64 10.29 1.82
N ALA A 27 -5.15 11.34 1.16
CA ALA A 27 -3.71 11.61 1.04
C ALA A 27 -3.08 11.94 2.41
N TRP A 28 -3.76 12.71 3.25
CA TRP A 28 -3.29 13.03 4.60
C TRP A 28 -3.21 11.77 5.48
N ILE A 29 -4.25 10.93 5.51
CA ILE A 29 -4.26 9.69 6.28
C ILE A 29 -3.14 8.75 5.82
N SER A 30 -2.93 8.63 4.51
CA SER A 30 -1.84 7.81 3.96
C SER A 30 -0.47 8.34 4.34
N ALA A 31 -0.28 9.67 4.39
CA ALA A 31 0.94 10.28 4.85
C ALA A 31 1.20 10.00 6.34
N VAL A 32 0.18 10.12 7.19
CA VAL A 32 0.26 9.80 8.62
C VAL A 32 0.59 8.30 8.82
N ASN A 33 -0.06 7.40 8.08
CA ASN A 33 0.26 5.98 8.12
C ASN A 33 1.70 5.71 7.69
N GLY A 34 2.22 6.40 6.67
CA GLY A 34 3.60 6.23 6.27
C GLY A 34 4.61 6.58 7.37
N VAL A 35 4.32 7.61 8.17
CA VAL A 35 5.23 8.11 9.22
C VAL A 35 5.10 7.36 10.55
N CYS A 36 3.88 7.01 10.97
CA CYS A 36 3.60 6.41 12.27
C CYS A 36 2.56 5.28 12.23
N GLY A 37 2.41 4.63 11.08
CA GLY A 37 1.39 3.61 10.88
C GLY A 37 1.55 2.37 11.73
N ASP A 38 2.78 1.99 12.06
CA ASP A 38 3.10 0.95 13.04
C ASP A 38 2.59 1.29 14.45
N HIS A 39 2.73 2.55 14.86
CA HIS A 39 2.17 3.04 16.13
C HIS A 39 0.64 3.10 16.09
N LEU A 40 0.05 3.58 14.99
CA LEU A 40 -1.40 3.62 14.85
C LEU A 40 -2.02 2.23 15.00
N GLU A 41 -1.44 1.24 14.33
CA GLU A 41 -1.89 -0.15 14.41
C GLU A 41 -1.72 -0.72 15.82
N SER A 42 -0.54 -0.58 16.43
CA SER A 42 -0.25 -1.12 17.77
C SER A 42 -1.15 -0.54 18.87
N THR A 43 -1.72 0.64 18.65
CA THR A 43 -2.65 1.31 19.57
C THR A 43 -4.12 1.11 19.22
N GLY A 44 -4.42 0.37 18.16
CA GLY A 44 -5.80 0.20 17.66
C GLY A 44 -6.44 1.51 17.23
N ASN A 45 -5.65 2.44 16.68
CA ASN A 45 -6.13 3.75 16.27
C ASN A 45 -6.96 3.64 14.98
N ALA A 46 -8.13 4.28 14.94
CA ALA A 46 -9.05 4.26 13.81
C ALA A 46 -8.49 4.90 12.51
N LEU A 47 -7.32 5.54 12.57
CA LEU A 47 -6.60 6.05 11.39
C LEU A 47 -5.63 5.02 10.80
N ALA A 48 -5.40 3.88 11.47
CA ALA A 48 -4.64 2.80 10.85
C ALA A 48 -5.38 2.30 9.61
N ILE A 49 -4.67 2.18 8.49
CA ILE A 49 -5.24 1.69 7.23
C ILE A 49 -5.13 0.16 7.23
N ASP A 50 -6.28 -0.51 7.15
CA ASP A 50 -6.33 -1.93 6.85
C ASP A 50 -6.07 -2.16 5.35
N MET A 51 -5.44 -3.29 5.02
CA MET A 51 -5.16 -3.62 3.62
C MET A 51 -6.47 -3.93 2.89
N HIS A 52 -6.70 -3.24 1.76
CA HIS A 52 -7.90 -3.41 0.95
C HIS A 52 -7.62 -3.17 -0.53
N PHE A 53 -8.46 -3.72 -1.37
CA PHE A 53 -8.50 -3.37 -2.78
C PHE A 53 -9.57 -2.32 -3.07
N SER A 54 -9.33 -1.52 -4.09
CA SER A 54 -10.28 -0.49 -4.54
C SER A 54 -10.30 -0.37 -6.06
N THR A 55 -11.41 0.10 -6.58
CA THR A 55 -11.51 0.74 -7.90
C THR A 55 -11.31 2.25 -7.76
N PRO A 56 -11.30 3.02 -8.85
CA PRO A 56 -11.35 4.47 -8.76
C PRO A 56 -12.56 5.05 -8.02
N GLU A 57 -13.64 4.29 -7.93
CA GLU A 57 -14.93 4.70 -7.41
C GLU A 57 -15.18 4.27 -5.96
N ALA A 58 -14.70 3.08 -5.57
CA ALA A 58 -15.01 2.49 -4.28
C ALA A 58 -13.98 1.48 -3.79
N ILE A 59 -13.95 1.25 -2.48
CA ILE A 59 -13.29 0.10 -1.87
C ILE A 59 -14.08 -1.15 -2.28
N LEU A 60 -13.35 -2.22 -2.62
CA LEU A 60 -13.95 -3.48 -3.02
C LEU A 60 -14.27 -4.33 -1.79
N ASP A 61 -15.53 -4.73 -1.70
CA ASP A 61 -15.95 -5.83 -0.87
C ASP A 61 -15.81 -7.12 -1.69
N LEU A 62 -14.92 -8.01 -1.27
CA LEU A 62 -14.67 -9.26 -2.01
C LEU A 62 -15.89 -10.18 -2.05
N ASP A 63 -16.76 -10.14 -1.04
CA ASP A 63 -17.99 -10.92 -1.02
C ASP A 63 -19.03 -10.41 -2.03
N ALA A 64 -18.92 -9.15 -2.42
CA ALA A 64 -19.82 -8.47 -3.36
C ALA A 64 -19.12 -8.05 -4.67
N ILE A 65 -17.92 -8.55 -4.95
CA ILE A 65 -17.05 -8.06 -6.03
C ILE A 65 -17.69 -8.16 -7.41
N ALA A 66 -18.51 -9.18 -7.66
CA ALA A 66 -19.22 -9.35 -8.93
C ALA A 66 -20.20 -8.21 -9.24
N ALA A 67 -20.81 -7.63 -8.20
CA ALA A 67 -21.68 -6.47 -8.36
C ALA A 67 -20.87 -5.16 -8.53
N ALA A 68 -19.70 -5.08 -7.88
CA ALA A 68 -18.81 -3.92 -7.97
C ALA A 68 -18.08 -3.83 -9.32
N ILE A 69 -17.77 -4.98 -9.94
CA ILE A 69 -17.06 -5.08 -11.23
C ILE A 69 -17.81 -6.02 -12.19
N PRO A 70 -18.97 -5.60 -12.72
CA PRO A 70 -19.77 -6.46 -13.59
C PRO A 70 -19.06 -6.83 -14.90
N ASP A 71 -18.17 -5.98 -15.39
CA ASP A 71 -17.38 -6.18 -16.60
C ASP A 71 -15.94 -6.65 -16.27
N ALA A 72 -15.79 -7.51 -15.26
CA ALA A 72 -14.51 -8.04 -14.87
C ALA A 72 -13.87 -8.85 -16.00
N SER A 73 -12.63 -8.48 -16.37
CA SER A 73 -11.84 -9.23 -17.35
C SER A 73 -11.08 -10.39 -16.67
N PRO A 74 -10.79 -11.50 -17.38
CA PRO A 74 -9.88 -12.52 -16.89
C PRO A 74 -8.43 -12.04 -16.77
N HIS A 75 -8.14 -10.82 -17.24
CA HIS A 75 -6.82 -10.19 -17.18
C HIS A 75 -6.82 -9.07 -16.14
N LEU A 76 -6.24 -9.35 -14.98
CA LEU A 76 -6.20 -8.47 -13.81
C LEU A 76 -4.88 -7.73 -13.72
N VAL A 77 -4.92 -6.44 -13.38
CA VAL A 77 -3.73 -5.68 -13.00
C VAL A 77 -3.92 -5.01 -11.64
N VAL A 78 -3.01 -5.28 -10.70
CA VAL A 78 -3.03 -4.71 -9.34
C VAL A 78 -1.91 -3.68 -9.22
N PHE A 79 -2.27 -2.48 -8.78
CA PHE A 79 -1.36 -1.36 -8.57
C PHE A 79 -1.06 -1.19 -7.08
N VAL A 80 0.22 -1.20 -6.71
CA VAL A 80 0.71 -1.08 -5.34
C VAL A 80 1.51 0.23 -5.20
N HIS A 81 0.99 1.17 -4.42
CA HIS A 81 1.60 2.49 -4.26
C HIS A 81 2.85 2.49 -3.37
N GLY A 82 3.57 3.60 -3.31
CA GLY A 82 4.75 3.80 -2.48
C GLY A 82 4.44 4.37 -1.10
N LEU A 83 5.52 4.59 -0.32
CA LEU A 83 5.49 5.19 1.02
C LEU A 83 4.67 6.48 1.03
N CYS A 84 3.82 6.64 2.04
CA CYS A 84 2.97 7.83 2.26
C CYS A 84 2.01 8.17 1.11
N LEU A 85 1.84 7.27 0.15
CA LEU A 85 0.91 7.42 -0.97
C LEU A 85 -0.38 6.62 -0.71
N SER A 86 -1.34 6.76 -1.62
CA SER A 86 -2.64 6.10 -1.58
C SER A 86 -3.01 5.55 -2.96
N PRO A 87 -4.08 4.74 -3.08
CA PRO A 87 -4.65 4.33 -4.36
C PRO A 87 -4.88 5.49 -5.34
N PHE A 88 -5.25 6.67 -4.81
CA PHE A 88 -5.48 7.88 -5.61
C PHE A 88 -4.23 8.43 -6.29
N SER A 89 -3.02 8.07 -5.84
CA SER A 89 -1.76 8.53 -6.43
C SER A 89 -1.53 8.02 -7.85
N TRP A 90 -2.23 6.97 -8.26
CA TRP A 90 -2.21 6.42 -9.61
C TRP A 90 -3.05 7.22 -10.62
N ARG A 91 -3.81 8.20 -10.12
CA ARG A 91 -4.70 9.04 -10.93
C ARG A 91 -4.11 10.45 -11.05
N ARG A 92 -4.13 11.00 -12.25
CA ARG A 92 -3.83 12.42 -12.49
C ARG A 92 -5.15 13.15 -12.74
N ARG A 93 -5.35 14.28 -12.06
CA ARG A 93 -6.51 15.16 -12.34
C ARG A 93 -6.51 15.58 -13.81
N GLY A 94 -7.61 15.31 -14.52
CA GLY A 94 -7.80 15.72 -15.91
C GLY A 94 -6.97 14.93 -16.93
N ALA A 95 -6.30 13.85 -16.56
CA ALA A 95 -5.56 12.99 -17.45
C ALA A 95 -5.94 11.51 -17.25
N ARG A 96 -5.82 10.76 -18.32
CA ARG A 96 -6.01 9.30 -18.34
C ARG A 96 -4.97 8.63 -17.41
N SER A 97 -5.42 7.71 -16.58
CA SER A 97 -4.52 6.92 -15.74
C SER A 97 -3.87 5.79 -16.56
N VAL A 98 -2.80 5.19 -16.00
CA VAL A 98 -2.21 3.97 -16.57
C VAL A 98 -3.21 2.82 -16.54
N GLY A 99 -4.03 2.71 -15.50
CA GLY A 99 -5.09 1.71 -15.39
C GLY A 99 -6.13 1.84 -16.49
N ASP A 100 -6.61 3.07 -16.79
CA ASP A 100 -7.54 3.33 -17.89
C ASP A 100 -6.93 2.94 -19.24
N THR A 101 -5.65 3.27 -19.44
CA THR A 101 -4.94 2.91 -20.68
C THR A 101 -4.84 1.39 -20.84
N LEU A 102 -4.53 0.65 -19.77
CA LEU A 102 -4.45 -0.81 -19.82
C LEU A 102 -5.82 -1.45 -20.03
N ARG A 103 -6.87 -0.91 -19.41
CA ARG A 103 -8.25 -1.36 -19.65
C ARG A 103 -8.63 -1.25 -21.13
N GLU A 104 -8.40 -0.10 -21.74
CA GLU A 104 -8.80 0.15 -23.11
C GLU A 104 -7.90 -0.56 -24.14
N SER A 105 -6.58 -0.55 -23.94
CA SER A 105 -5.64 -1.08 -24.93
C SER A 105 -5.37 -2.58 -24.80
N ARG A 106 -5.62 -3.18 -23.61
CA ARG A 106 -5.29 -4.56 -23.30
C ARG A 106 -6.45 -5.36 -22.71
N GLY A 107 -7.61 -4.74 -22.49
CA GLY A 107 -8.76 -5.40 -21.86
C GLY A 107 -8.50 -5.85 -20.42
N MET A 108 -7.55 -5.20 -19.71
CA MET A 108 -7.24 -5.55 -18.32
C MET A 108 -8.16 -4.82 -17.35
N THR A 109 -8.54 -5.45 -16.25
CA THR A 109 -9.25 -4.76 -15.16
C THR A 109 -8.26 -4.24 -14.13
N PRO A 110 -8.12 -2.91 -13.94
CA PRO A 110 -7.24 -2.33 -12.93
C PRO A 110 -7.89 -2.33 -11.55
N VAL A 111 -7.11 -2.75 -10.54
CA VAL A 111 -7.43 -2.71 -9.12
C VAL A 111 -6.28 -2.04 -8.39
N TYR A 112 -6.58 -1.30 -7.33
CA TYR A 112 -5.61 -0.51 -6.59
C TYR A 112 -5.55 -0.94 -5.14
N LEU A 113 -4.35 -1.22 -4.63
CA LEU A 113 -4.13 -1.59 -3.24
C LEU A 113 -4.03 -0.34 -2.36
N GLY A 114 -4.85 -0.29 -1.29
CA GLY A 114 -4.66 0.59 -0.14
C GLY A 114 -4.03 -0.21 1.00
N TYR A 115 -3.03 0.35 1.67
CA TYR A 115 -2.36 -0.34 2.78
C TYR A 115 -1.58 0.63 3.67
N ASN A 116 -1.28 0.20 4.89
CA ASN A 116 -0.48 0.94 5.86
C ASN A 116 1.02 0.85 5.53
N THR A 117 1.55 1.89 4.91
CA THR A 117 2.95 1.94 4.49
C THR A 117 3.95 2.12 5.65
N GLY A 118 3.48 2.33 6.88
CA GLY A 118 4.31 2.43 8.08
C GLY A 118 4.62 1.09 8.74
N ARG A 119 3.99 0.00 8.32
CA ARG A 119 4.28 -1.36 8.78
C ARG A 119 5.55 -1.90 8.12
N HIS A 120 6.09 -2.99 8.66
CA HIS A 120 7.17 -3.72 8.00
C HIS A 120 6.78 -4.13 6.57
N ILE A 121 7.74 -4.06 5.66
CA ILE A 121 7.55 -4.51 4.27
C ILE A 121 7.23 -6.00 4.25
N SER A 122 7.84 -6.81 5.13
CA SER A 122 7.57 -8.23 5.27
C SER A 122 6.12 -8.52 5.69
N THR A 123 5.60 -7.77 6.67
CA THR A 123 4.21 -7.88 7.14
C THR A 123 3.23 -7.53 6.03
N ASN A 124 3.44 -6.38 5.37
CA ASN A 124 2.62 -5.99 4.21
C ASN A 124 2.73 -6.98 3.05
N GLY A 125 3.89 -7.63 2.88
CA GLY A 125 4.08 -8.66 1.86
C GLY A 125 3.26 -9.93 2.12
N ARG A 126 3.22 -10.41 3.37
CA ARG A 126 2.37 -11.55 3.75
C ARG A 126 0.89 -11.23 3.53
N ASP A 127 0.44 -10.10 4.08
CA ASP A 127 -0.95 -9.67 3.94
C ASP A 127 -1.33 -9.52 2.45
N LEU A 128 -0.44 -8.96 1.63
CA LEU A 128 -0.69 -8.87 0.18
C LEU A 128 -0.79 -10.24 -0.48
N SER A 129 0.03 -11.22 -0.09
CA SER A 129 -0.05 -12.58 -0.63
C SER A 129 -1.39 -13.24 -0.30
N GLU A 130 -1.87 -13.08 0.94
CA GLU A 130 -3.18 -13.59 1.38
C GLU A 130 -4.31 -12.86 0.64
N GLN A 131 -4.27 -11.54 0.57
CA GLN A 131 -5.27 -10.73 -0.12
C GLN A 131 -5.33 -11.01 -1.62
N LEU A 132 -4.19 -11.26 -2.29
CA LEU A 132 -4.17 -11.66 -3.70
C LEU A 132 -4.80 -13.03 -3.92
N SER A 133 -4.61 -13.97 -3.00
CA SER A 133 -5.30 -15.27 -3.04
C SER A 133 -6.81 -15.10 -2.95
N SER A 134 -7.27 -14.32 -1.96
CA SER A 134 -8.69 -14.02 -1.75
C SER A 134 -9.30 -13.26 -2.94
N LEU A 135 -8.55 -12.29 -3.50
CA LEU A 135 -9.00 -11.55 -4.69
C LEU A 135 -9.16 -12.44 -5.90
N CYS A 136 -8.20 -13.34 -6.17
CA CYS A 136 -8.28 -14.28 -7.30
C CYS A 136 -9.40 -15.27 -7.14
N GLU A 137 -9.67 -15.73 -5.93
CA GLU A 137 -10.78 -16.66 -5.62
C GLU A 137 -12.14 -15.99 -5.78
N ALA A 138 -12.29 -14.78 -5.28
CA ALA A 138 -13.53 -14.00 -5.34
C ALA A 138 -13.79 -13.37 -6.73
N TRP A 139 -12.79 -13.36 -7.64
CA TRP A 139 -12.91 -12.69 -8.93
C TRP A 139 -14.06 -13.24 -9.76
N PRO A 140 -14.92 -12.38 -10.38
CA PRO A 140 -16.16 -12.82 -11.04
C PRO A 140 -16.00 -13.83 -12.18
N VAL A 141 -14.80 -13.89 -12.77
CA VAL A 141 -14.44 -14.83 -13.84
C VAL A 141 -13.07 -15.46 -13.53
N PRO A 142 -12.75 -16.65 -14.05
CA PRO A 142 -11.43 -17.24 -13.82
C PRO A 142 -10.30 -16.30 -14.23
N VAL A 143 -9.36 -16.03 -13.33
CA VAL A 143 -8.21 -15.16 -13.61
C VAL A 143 -7.20 -15.92 -14.50
N GLU A 144 -7.08 -15.53 -15.76
CA GLU A 144 -6.12 -16.11 -16.71
C GLU A 144 -4.74 -15.46 -16.63
N SER A 145 -4.70 -14.15 -16.31
CA SER A 145 -3.45 -13.44 -16.10
C SER A 145 -3.58 -12.37 -15.02
N LEU A 146 -2.62 -12.39 -14.10
CA LEU A 146 -2.38 -11.37 -13.10
C LEU A 146 -1.11 -10.60 -13.44
N SER A 147 -1.17 -9.27 -13.35
CA SER A 147 0.00 -8.40 -13.43
C SER A 147 0.05 -7.53 -12.18
N LEU A 148 1.23 -7.37 -11.59
CA LEU A 148 1.45 -6.50 -10.43
C LEU A 148 2.32 -5.31 -10.84
N VAL A 149 1.93 -4.11 -10.46
CA VAL A 149 2.66 -2.88 -10.77
C VAL A 149 2.94 -2.15 -9.46
N GLY A 150 4.22 -2.11 -9.07
CA GLY A 150 4.67 -1.46 -7.83
C GLY A 150 5.41 -0.16 -8.11
N HIS A 151 5.05 0.89 -7.37
CA HIS A 151 5.78 2.15 -7.37
C HIS A 151 6.62 2.27 -6.09
N SER A 152 7.91 2.60 -6.22
CA SER A 152 8.80 2.83 -5.08
C SER A 152 8.76 1.65 -4.07
N MET A 153 8.40 1.89 -2.80
CA MET A 153 8.21 0.87 -1.76
C MET A 153 7.24 -0.24 -2.18
N GLY A 154 6.20 0.08 -2.98
CA GLY A 154 5.23 -0.91 -3.44
C GLY A 154 5.85 -2.06 -4.25
N GLY A 155 6.96 -1.82 -4.95
CA GLY A 155 7.71 -2.89 -5.62
C GLY A 155 8.45 -3.80 -4.63
N LEU A 156 8.88 -3.31 -3.46
CA LEU A 156 9.45 -4.13 -2.40
C LEU A 156 8.37 -4.99 -1.74
N VAL A 157 7.19 -4.42 -1.47
CA VAL A 157 6.03 -5.16 -0.94
C VAL A 157 5.61 -6.29 -1.88
N ILE A 158 5.55 -6.04 -3.20
CA ILE A 158 5.28 -7.09 -4.19
C ILE A 158 6.34 -8.20 -4.16
N ARG A 159 7.62 -7.86 -4.06
CA ARG A 159 8.70 -8.86 -3.98
C ARG A 159 8.58 -9.71 -2.72
N SER A 160 8.28 -9.08 -1.59
CA SER A 160 8.02 -9.76 -0.33
C SER A 160 6.81 -10.70 -0.45
N ALA A 161 5.70 -10.23 -1.06
CA ALA A 161 4.52 -11.06 -1.30
C ALA A 161 4.82 -12.27 -2.20
N CYS A 162 5.65 -12.10 -3.25
CA CYS A 162 6.07 -13.21 -4.09
C CYS A 162 6.87 -14.26 -3.31
N TRP A 163 7.78 -13.80 -2.42
CA TRP A 163 8.58 -14.70 -1.59
C TRP A 163 7.70 -15.54 -0.65
N TYR A 164 6.85 -14.88 0.13
CA TYR A 164 5.96 -15.59 1.06
C TYR A 164 4.95 -16.45 0.32
N GLY A 165 4.39 -15.95 -0.78
CA GLY A 165 3.46 -16.71 -1.61
C GLY A 165 4.09 -17.99 -2.20
N GLU A 166 5.37 -17.94 -2.59
CA GLU A 166 6.10 -19.12 -3.05
C GLU A 166 6.33 -20.12 -1.91
N ALA A 167 6.74 -19.63 -0.73
CA ALA A 167 6.94 -20.46 0.44
C ALA A 167 5.65 -21.19 0.88
N ASP A 168 4.50 -20.52 0.79
CA ASP A 168 3.19 -21.02 1.21
C ASP A 168 2.44 -21.73 0.09
N GLY A 169 2.96 -21.76 -1.14
CA GLY A 169 2.28 -22.36 -2.29
C GLY A 169 1.00 -21.62 -2.70
N ALA A 170 1.00 -20.28 -2.58
CA ALA A 170 -0.17 -19.44 -2.78
C ALA A 170 -0.74 -19.53 -4.20
N PRO A 171 -2.07 -19.73 -4.36
CA PRO A 171 -2.69 -20.02 -5.66
C PRO A 171 -2.62 -18.84 -6.64
N TRP A 172 -2.54 -17.60 -6.16
CA TRP A 172 -2.45 -16.41 -7.01
C TRP A 172 -1.16 -16.34 -7.86
N LEU A 173 -0.13 -17.13 -7.52
CA LEU A 173 1.09 -17.21 -8.31
C LEU A 173 0.89 -17.92 -9.65
N ALA A 174 -0.08 -18.85 -9.74
CA ALA A 174 -0.36 -19.58 -10.96
C ALA A 174 -0.76 -18.67 -12.14
N PRO A 175 -1.67 -17.69 -12.00
CA PRO A 175 -1.98 -16.72 -13.04
C PRO A 175 -0.99 -15.55 -13.12
N LEU A 176 -0.02 -15.40 -12.22
CA LEU A 176 0.94 -14.29 -12.27
C LEU A 176 1.80 -14.36 -13.54
N ARG A 177 1.79 -13.28 -14.33
CA ARG A 177 2.54 -13.20 -15.59
C ARG A 177 3.59 -12.10 -15.60
N ARG A 178 3.35 -11.00 -14.88
CA ARG A 178 4.26 -9.84 -14.90
C ARG A 178 4.31 -9.15 -13.54
N VAL A 179 5.51 -8.72 -13.19
CA VAL A 179 5.76 -7.76 -12.10
C VAL A 179 6.52 -6.59 -12.71
N ALA A 180 5.97 -5.39 -12.61
CA ALA A 180 6.62 -4.16 -13.06
C ALA A 180 6.94 -3.27 -11.85
N CYS A 181 8.21 -2.93 -11.68
CA CYS A 181 8.69 -2.06 -10.60
C CYS A 181 9.07 -0.70 -11.16
N GLN A 182 8.42 0.36 -10.69
CA GLN A 182 8.71 1.74 -11.09
C GLN A 182 9.41 2.48 -9.95
N GLY A 183 10.69 2.82 -10.13
CA GLY A 183 11.46 3.57 -9.14
C GLY A 183 11.63 2.84 -7.80
N THR A 184 11.60 1.52 -7.80
CA THR A 184 11.76 0.68 -6.60
C THR A 184 13.22 0.59 -6.19
N PRO A 185 13.57 0.95 -4.94
CA PRO A 185 14.93 0.89 -4.44
C PRO A 185 15.27 -0.52 -3.96
N HIS A 186 15.58 -1.43 -4.89
CA HIS A 186 15.81 -2.85 -4.62
C HIS A 186 16.98 -3.16 -3.67
N HIS A 187 17.87 -2.20 -3.45
CA HIS A 187 19.03 -2.30 -2.54
C HIS A 187 18.96 -1.26 -1.41
N GLY A 188 17.75 -0.82 -1.08
CA GLY A 188 17.52 0.27 -0.13
C GLY A 188 17.67 1.66 -0.76
N ALA A 189 17.07 2.64 -0.10
CA ALA A 189 17.14 4.04 -0.48
C ALA A 189 18.10 4.77 0.45
N ALA A 190 19.27 5.21 -0.03
CA ALA A 190 20.09 6.14 0.72
C ALA A 190 19.25 7.40 1.03
N LEU A 191 19.22 7.82 2.31
CA LEU A 191 18.39 8.94 2.81
C LEU A 191 18.51 10.22 1.98
N GLU A 192 19.67 10.47 1.39
CA GLU A 192 19.94 11.62 0.52
C GLU A 192 19.18 11.56 -0.81
N LYS A 193 18.91 10.35 -1.34
CA LYS A 193 18.13 10.16 -2.56
C LYS A 193 16.63 9.98 -2.27
N ALA A 194 16.28 9.51 -1.08
CA ALA A 194 14.90 9.44 -0.60
C ALA A 194 14.37 10.83 -0.15
N GLY A 195 15.24 11.84 0.02
CA GLY A 195 14.90 13.16 0.51
C GLY A 195 13.70 13.77 -0.23
N SER A 196 13.64 13.71 -1.54
CA SER A 196 12.53 14.28 -2.30
C SER A 196 11.19 13.50 -2.13
N LEU A 197 11.24 12.18 -1.89
CA LEU A 197 10.05 11.38 -1.57
C LEU A 197 9.65 11.59 -0.12
N PHE A 198 10.63 11.63 0.78
CA PHE A 198 10.43 11.94 2.19
C PHE A 198 9.94 13.38 2.38
N ASP A 199 10.52 14.37 1.67
CA ASP A 199 10.08 15.76 1.69
C ASP A 199 8.65 15.92 1.17
N ARG A 200 8.24 15.15 0.14
CA ARG A 200 6.86 15.12 -0.32
C ARG A 200 5.91 14.49 0.71
N ALA A 201 6.35 13.42 1.36
CA ALA A 201 5.61 12.81 2.45
C ALA A 201 5.51 13.79 3.63
N MET A 202 6.61 14.45 3.99
CA MET A 202 6.65 15.47 5.04
C MET A 202 5.84 16.72 4.69
N GLN A 203 5.78 17.14 3.43
CA GLN A 203 4.90 18.23 2.98
C GLN A 203 3.42 17.86 3.10
N ALA A 204 3.06 16.59 2.90
CA ALA A 204 1.69 16.12 3.13
C ALA A 204 1.34 16.09 4.63
N VAL A 205 2.35 15.95 5.50
CA VAL A 205 2.24 15.87 6.97
C VAL A 205 2.44 17.25 7.65
N GLN A 206 2.55 18.36 6.90
CA GLN A 206 2.72 19.72 7.45
C GLN A 206 1.69 20.11 8.53
N TYR A 207 0.59 19.39 8.63
CA TYR A 207 -0.48 19.59 9.60
C TYR A 207 -0.36 18.66 10.82
N VAL A 208 0.61 17.75 10.85
CA VAL A 208 0.92 16.93 12.03
C VAL A 208 2.02 17.64 12.80
N ASP A 209 1.85 17.81 14.12
CA ASP A 209 2.78 18.51 14.99
C ASP A 209 4.25 18.09 14.71
N PRO A 210 5.14 19.01 14.31
CA PRO A 210 6.55 18.71 14.04
C PRO A 210 7.27 18.04 15.21
N LEU A 211 6.79 18.23 16.45
CA LEU A 211 7.30 17.58 17.66
C LEU A 211 7.00 16.07 17.71
N LEU A 212 5.95 15.62 17.01
CA LEU A 212 5.60 14.21 16.86
C LEU A 212 6.49 13.51 15.82
N LEU A 213 6.90 14.25 14.80
CA LEU A 213 7.70 13.74 13.68
C LEU A 213 9.21 13.70 14.00
N GLY A 214 9.66 14.40 15.06
CA GLY A 214 11.08 14.66 15.30
C GLY A 214 11.93 13.44 15.69
N LYS A 215 11.36 12.31 16.12
CA LYS A 215 12.12 11.15 16.59
C LYS A 215 11.55 9.77 16.21
N HIS A 216 10.32 9.65 15.72
CA HIS A 216 9.75 8.37 15.34
C HIS A 216 9.68 8.24 13.82
N ARG A 217 10.50 7.35 13.29
CA ARG A 217 10.35 6.83 11.93
C ARG A 217 9.66 5.49 12.03
N SER A 218 8.60 5.30 11.26
CA SER A 218 7.92 4.00 11.17
C SER A 218 8.90 2.89 10.76
N VAL A 219 8.60 1.67 11.13
CA VAL A 219 9.40 0.51 10.71
C VAL A 219 9.44 0.38 9.18
N GLY A 220 8.37 0.76 8.47
CA GLY A 220 8.33 0.77 7.01
C GLY A 220 9.34 1.75 6.38
N ILE A 221 9.59 2.92 7.00
CA ILE A 221 10.65 3.84 6.58
C ILE A 221 12.03 3.22 6.78
N LYS A 222 12.24 2.51 7.90
CA LYS A 222 13.52 1.82 8.17
C LYS A 222 13.76 0.70 7.15
N ASP A 223 12.76 -0.13 6.89
CA ASP A 223 12.84 -1.19 5.89
C ASP A 223 13.14 -0.65 4.50
N LEU A 224 12.48 0.44 4.09
CA LEU A 224 12.74 1.11 2.82
C LEU A 224 14.17 1.62 2.71
N ARG A 225 14.73 2.14 3.82
CA ARG A 225 16.11 2.62 3.87
C ARG A 225 17.12 1.52 3.62
N HIS A 226 16.90 0.34 4.23
CA HIS A 226 17.82 -0.79 4.17
C HIS A 226 17.49 -1.77 3.03
N GLY A 227 16.31 -1.67 2.43
CA GLY A 227 15.83 -2.60 1.41
C GLY A 227 15.37 -3.93 1.99
N ASN A 228 14.98 -3.93 3.27
CA ASN A 228 14.48 -5.12 3.96
C ASN A 228 13.18 -5.61 3.32
N LEU A 229 13.09 -6.90 3.07
CA LEU A 229 11.94 -7.54 2.42
C LEU A 229 11.28 -8.60 3.32
N LEU A 230 12.10 -9.24 4.14
CA LEU A 230 11.73 -10.42 4.92
C LEU A 230 11.91 -10.14 6.41
N ASP A 231 11.30 -10.97 7.25
CA ASP A 231 11.45 -10.84 8.71
C ASP A 231 12.90 -11.00 9.16
N GLU A 232 13.65 -11.88 8.51
CA GLU A 232 15.06 -12.10 8.84
C GLU A 232 15.92 -10.84 8.57
N ASP A 233 15.54 -10.03 7.58
CA ASP A 233 16.30 -8.83 7.20
C ASP A 233 16.28 -7.78 8.31
N TRP A 234 15.13 -7.51 8.90
CA TRP A 234 15.03 -6.50 9.96
C TRP A 234 15.31 -7.07 11.36
N ALA A 235 15.15 -8.38 11.58
CA ALA A 235 15.53 -9.03 12.82
C ALA A 235 17.04 -8.96 13.06
N GLN A 236 17.86 -9.04 11.99
CA GLN A 236 19.30 -8.88 12.05
C GLN A 236 19.74 -7.41 12.24
N ALA A 237 18.96 -6.46 11.71
CA ALA A 237 19.27 -5.02 11.83
C ALA A 237 19.00 -4.46 13.25
N GLY A 238 18.20 -5.14 14.07
CA GLY A 238 17.86 -4.71 15.45
C GLY A 238 18.97 -4.84 16.48
N GLU A 239 20.10 -5.48 16.16
CA GLU A 239 21.25 -5.62 17.07
C GLU A 239 22.30 -4.50 16.92
N GLY A 240 22.10 -3.52 16.05
CA GLY A 240 23.14 -2.54 15.67
C GLY A 240 22.74 -1.04 15.61
N ASP A 241 21.50 -0.63 15.94
CA ASP A 241 21.06 0.78 15.93
C ASP A 241 20.63 1.29 17.32
#